data_53e3261b6f8a83c1e48d0ecffdcc5987
#
_entry.id   53e3261b6f8a83c1e48d0ecffdcc5987
#
_cell.length_a   1.000
_cell.length_b   1.000
_cell.length_c   1.000
_cell.angle_alpha   90.00
_cell.angle_beta   90.00
_cell.angle_gamma   90.00
#
_symmetry.space_group_name_H-M   'P 1'
#
loop_
_entity.id
_entity.type
_entity.pdbx_description
1 polymer ?
#
loop_
_entity_poly.entity_id
_entity_poly.type
_entity_poly.pdbx_seq_one_letter_code
_entity_poly.pdbx_strand_id
1 'polypeptide(L)'
;DCELVVPDPEDITFLEAEQFASRVDYGGYTVPLAFLGRHAAGNAAMAVELALALCRKEVDISDEAILDGIAAVDNRCSIRVLSQRPLVILDACRTPQQAAALLRVLNMAKVRHMSAIIGLTEEEGAEAFFSALETGLTPEEQKKDKSTMPGMSDNPFDKVYLVTPT
;
A
#
# COMPACT_ATOMS: atom_id res chain seq x y z
N ASP A 1 15.74 -15.71 23.55
CA ASP A 1 14.42 -15.04 23.63
C ASP A 1 14.46 -13.81 22.74
N CYS A 2 13.49 -13.70 21.84
CA CYS A 2 13.30 -12.53 20.99
C CYS A 2 12.05 -11.77 21.49
N GLU A 3 12.17 -10.47 21.67
CA GLU A 3 11.02 -9.60 21.91
C GLU A 3 10.27 -9.44 20.59
N LEU A 4 8.96 -9.67 20.61
CA LEU A 4 8.07 -9.39 19.48
C LEU A 4 7.44 -8.01 19.68
N VAL A 5 7.72 -7.08 18.78
CA VAL A 5 7.09 -5.77 18.72
C VAL A 5 6.20 -5.73 17.50
N VAL A 6 4.93 -5.39 17.69
CA VAL A 6 3.95 -5.22 16.61
C VAL A 6 3.38 -3.82 16.73
N PRO A 7 3.49 -2.98 15.69
CA PRO A 7 2.85 -1.67 15.70
C PRO A 7 1.35 -1.79 15.90
N ASP A 8 0.77 -0.96 16.79
CA ASP A 8 -0.67 -0.92 16.98
C ASP A 8 -1.30 -0.12 15.81
N PRO A 9 -2.23 -0.73 15.06
CA PRO A 9 -2.95 -0.01 14.01
C PRO A 9 -3.76 1.19 14.51
N GLU A 10 -4.15 1.22 15.78
CA GLU A 10 -4.89 2.33 16.40
C GLU A 10 -4.00 3.55 16.65
N ASP A 11 -2.69 3.35 16.79
CA ASP A 11 -1.71 4.43 16.94
C ASP A 11 -1.34 5.10 15.59
N ILE A 12 -1.84 4.57 14.47
CA ILE A 12 -1.58 5.14 13.14
C ILE A 12 -2.67 6.14 12.79
N THR A 13 -2.30 7.42 12.75
CA THR A 13 -3.22 8.51 12.40
C THR A 13 -2.87 9.10 11.04
N PHE A 14 -3.83 9.09 10.11
CA PHE A 14 -3.72 9.82 8.85
C PHE A 14 -4.05 11.29 9.10
N LEU A 15 -3.09 12.18 8.81
CA LEU A 15 -3.24 13.62 9.02
C LEU A 15 -3.75 14.32 7.77
N GLU A 16 -3.17 13.99 6.61
CA GLU A 16 -3.50 14.58 5.32
C GLU A 16 -3.40 13.50 4.25
N ALA A 17 -4.23 13.60 3.22
CA ALA A 17 -4.17 12.74 2.05
C ALA A 17 -4.36 13.59 0.78
N GLU A 18 -3.38 13.58 -0.09
CA GLU A 18 -3.46 14.06 -1.46
C GLU A 18 -3.73 12.88 -2.42
N GLN A 19 -3.86 13.15 -3.72
CA GLN A 19 -4.28 12.14 -4.69
C GLN A 19 -3.45 10.84 -4.62
N PHE A 20 -2.12 10.93 -4.43
CA PHE A 20 -1.23 9.78 -4.29
C PHE A 20 -0.16 9.96 -3.21
N ALA A 21 -0.41 10.83 -2.24
CA ALA A 21 0.49 11.07 -1.12
C ALA A 21 -0.31 11.18 0.18
N SER A 22 0.32 10.94 1.30
CA SER A 22 -0.29 11.11 2.61
C SER A 22 0.73 11.60 3.63
N ARG A 23 0.22 12.18 4.73
CA ARG A 23 0.98 12.40 5.95
C ARG A 23 0.39 11.55 7.05
N VAL A 24 1.23 10.87 7.76
CA VAL A 24 0.85 9.91 8.78
C VAL A 24 1.61 10.22 10.06
N ASP A 25 0.94 10.12 11.18
CA ASP A 25 1.56 10.09 12.50
C ASP A 25 1.54 8.69 13.07
N TYR A 26 2.64 8.27 13.66
CA TYR A 26 2.77 7.07 14.46
C TYR A 26 3.64 7.37 15.68
N GLY A 27 3.06 7.33 16.87
CA GLY A 27 3.79 7.56 18.12
C GLY A 27 4.50 8.90 18.20
N GLY A 28 3.99 9.94 17.53
CA GLY A 28 4.59 11.27 17.44
C GLY A 28 5.57 11.45 16.28
N TYR A 29 5.85 10.40 15.50
CA TYR A 29 6.62 10.50 14.27
C TYR A 29 5.70 10.85 13.10
N THR A 30 5.66 12.12 12.74
CA THR A 30 4.87 12.60 11.59
C THR A 30 5.69 12.51 10.31
N VAL A 31 5.34 11.59 9.42
CA VAL A 31 6.09 11.33 8.19
C VAL A 31 5.25 11.58 6.93
N PRO A 32 5.82 12.20 5.89
CA PRO A 32 5.22 12.21 4.57
C PRO A 32 5.45 10.84 3.89
N LEU A 33 4.40 10.28 3.33
CA LEU A 33 4.46 9.07 2.52
C LEU A 33 4.18 9.40 1.06
N ALA A 34 5.05 8.94 0.15
CA ALA A 34 4.93 9.22 -1.28
C ALA A 34 3.76 8.48 -1.96
N PHE A 35 2.94 7.76 -1.20
CA PHE A 35 1.82 6.99 -1.71
C PHE A 35 0.73 6.80 -0.64
N LEU A 36 -0.51 6.57 -1.11
CA LEU A 36 -1.66 6.34 -0.25
C LEU A 36 -1.75 4.87 0.18
N GLY A 37 -2.41 4.67 1.32
CA GLY A 37 -2.87 3.35 1.74
C GLY A 37 -2.42 2.95 3.14
N ARG A 38 -3.26 2.18 3.79
CA ARG A 38 -2.99 1.68 5.15
C ARG A 38 -1.73 0.81 5.23
N HIS A 39 -1.42 0.08 4.15
CA HIS A 39 -0.21 -0.74 4.09
C HIS A 39 1.07 0.10 4.12
N ALA A 40 1.05 1.28 3.49
CA ALA A 40 2.17 2.22 3.52
C ALA A 40 2.41 2.77 4.93
N ALA A 41 1.33 3.16 5.60
CA ALA A 41 1.37 3.63 6.98
C ALA A 41 1.84 2.54 7.93
N GLY A 42 1.35 1.30 7.78
CA GLY A 42 1.81 0.15 8.54
C GLY A 42 3.30 -0.16 8.33
N ASN A 43 3.79 -0.05 7.10
CA ASN A 43 5.22 -0.22 6.81
C ASN A 43 6.08 0.89 7.43
N ALA A 44 5.59 2.14 7.42
CA ALA A 44 6.27 3.25 8.08
C ALA A 44 6.33 3.04 9.61
N ALA A 45 5.22 2.66 10.24
CA ALA A 45 5.16 2.33 11.66
C ALA A 45 6.14 1.19 12.02
N MET A 46 6.21 0.15 11.19
CA MET A 46 7.17 -0.95 11.35
C MET A 46 8.62 -0.46 11.26
N ALA A 47 8.91 0.47 10.34
CA ALA A 47 10.24 1.06 10.19
C ALA A 47 10.63 1.89 11.42
N VAL A 48 9.70 2.66 11.98
CA VAL A 48 9.91 3.40 13.24
C VAL A 48 10.22 2.43 14.38
N GLU A 49 9.39 1.39 14.58
CA GLU A 49 9.61 0.40 15.64
C GLU A 49 10.96 -0.30 15.50
N LEU A 50 11.37 -0.64 14.27
CA LEU A 50 12.67 -1.25 14.02
C LEU A 50 13.81 -0.31 14.40
N ALA A 51 13.72 0.97 14.02
CA ALA A 51 14.73 1.97 14.38
C ALA A 51 14.81 2.15 15.90
N LEU A 52 13.67 2.25 16.59
CA LEU A 52 13.61 2.35 18.05
C LEU A 52 14.16 1.08 18.72
N ALA A 53 13.94 -0.10 18.14
CA ALA A 53 14.51 -1.33 18.65
C ALA A 53 16.04 -1.34 18.53
N LEU A 54 16.60 -0.76 17.45
CA LEU A 54 18.04 -0.57 17.30
C LEU A 54 18.59 0.44 18.30
N CYS A 55 17.90 1.55 18.55
CA CYS A 55 18.28 2.51 19.59
C CYS A 55 18.36 1.85 20.97
N ARG A 56 17.42 0.95 21.31
CA ARG A 56 17.48 0.17 22.54
C ARG A 56 18.70 -0.78 22.61
N LYS A 57 19.35 -1.03 21.48
CA LYS A 57 20.60 -1.80 21.37
C LYS A 57 21.85 -0.91 21.24
N GLU A 58 21.75 0.34 21.69
CA GLU A 58 22.83 1.32 21.70
C GLU A 58 23.31 1.74 20.28
N VAL A 59 22.48 1.54 19.25
CA VAL A 59 22.71 2.13 17.94
C VAL A 59 22.24 3.58 17.97
N ASP A 60 23.12 4.51 17.66
CA ASP A 60 22.82 5.94 17.67
C ASP A 60 22.05 6.33 16.40
N ILE A 61 20.72 6.44 16.49
CA ILE A 61 19.82 6.90 15.42
C ILE A 61 18.97 8.00 15.99
N SER A 62 19.11 9.22 15.46
CA SER A 62 18.28 10.35 15.89
C SER A 62 16.87 10.25 15.31
N ASP A 63 15.91 10.89 15.98
CA ASP A 63 14.52 11.00 15.48
C ASP A 63 14.48 11.64 14.10
N GLU A 64 15.31 12.65 13.85
CA GLU A 64 15.44 13.30 12.54
C GLU A 64 15.91 12.31 11.46
N ALA A 65 16.89 11.44 11.78
CA ALA A 65 17.34 10.41 10.84
C ALA A 65 16.25 9.38 10.52
N ILE A 66 15.39 9.05 11.49
CA ILE A 66 14.23 8.17 11.26
C ILE A 66 13.24 8.84 10.30
N LEU A 67 12.89 10.10 10.57
CA LEU A 67 11.94 10.88 9.75
C LEU A 67 12.45 11.07 8.32
N ASP A 68 13.69 11.49 8.16
CA ASP A 68 14.33 11.71 6.86
C ASP A 68 14.47 10.40 6.07
N GLY A 69 14.85 9.33 6.76
CA GLY A 69 14.96 8.00 6.14
C GLY A 69 13.64 7.50 5.57
N ILE A 70 12.54 7.64 6.30
CA ILE A 70 11.21 7.24 5.82
C ILE A 70 10.73 8.16 4.69
N ALA A 71 10.94 9.47 4.82
CA ALA A 71 10.57 10.44 3.79
C ALA A 71 11.34 10.24 2.47
N ALA A 72 12.58 9.77 2.54
CA ALA A 72 13.44 9.52 1.38
C ALA A 72 13.16 8.20 0.65
N VAL A 73 12.22 7.37 1.13
CA VAL A 73 11.92 6.08 0.50
C VAL A 73 11.38 6.29 -0.91
N ASP A 74 12.16 5.87 -1.92
CA ASP A 74 11.75 5.81 -3.33
C ASP A 74 11.17 4.42 -3.63
N ASN A 75 9.87 4.31 -3.60
CA ASN A 75 9.18 3.06 -3.93
C ASN A 75 8.97 2.95 -5.46
N ARG A 76 10.02 2.51 -6.17
CA ARG A 76 10.04 2.48 -7.64
C ARG A 76 9.03 1.54 -8.28
N CYS A 77 8.53 0.57 -7.53
CA CYS A 77 7.72 -0.52 -8.06
C CYS A 77 6.34 -0.65 -7.43
N SER A 78 5.87 0.34 -6.65
CA SER A 78 4.55 0.31 -6.05
C SER A 78 3.86 1.67 -6.22
N ILE A 79 2.75 1.66 -6.96
CA ILE A 79 1.87 2.81 -7.20
C ILE A 79 2.64 4.06 -7.66
N ARG A 80 3.56 3.86 -8.61
CA ARG A 80 4.35 4.96 -9.15
C ARG A 80 3.57 5.72 -10.22
N VAL A 81 3.29 6.99 -10.00
CA VAL A 81 2.70 7.88 -11.01
C VAL A 81 3.77 8.29 -12.01
N LEU A 82 3.66 7.81 -13.24
CA LEU A 82 4.56 8.15 -14.35
C LEU A 82 4.14 9.42 -15.08
N SER A 83 2.82 9.68 -15.15
CA SER A 83 2.25 10.87 -15.76
C SER A 83 0.92 11.19 -15.07
N GLN A 84 0.60 12.47 -14.98
CA GLN A 84 -0.68 12.93 -14.43
C GLN A 84 -1.72 13.26 -15.51
N ARG A 85 -1.27 13.50 -16.75
CA ARG A 85 -2.16 13.85 -17.88
C ARG A 85 -1.63 13.26 -19.19
N PRO A 86 -2.16 12.13 -19.66
CA PRO A 86 -3.10 11.26 -18.96
C PRO A 86 -2.48 10.66 -17.69
N LEU A 87 -3.32 10.25 -16.74
CA LEU A 87 -2.85 9.54 -15.56
C LEU A 87 -2.30 8.17 -15.98
N VAL A 88 -1.02 7.95 -15.70
CA VAL A 88 -0.33 6.66 -15.94
C VAL A 88 0.30 6.20 -14.63
N ILE A 89 -0.07 5.03 -14.18
CA ILE A 89 0.43 4.41 -12.95
C ILE A 89 1.15 3.11 -13.31
N LEU A 90 2.31 2.91 -12.72
CA LEU A 90 3.05 1.66 -12.75
C LEU A 90 3.01 1.02 -11.37
N ASP A 91 2.67 -0.27 -11.33
CA ASP A 91 2.69 -1.07 -10.12
C ASP A 91 3.21 -2.48 -10.43
N ALA A 92 4.02 -3.04 -9.54
CA ALA A 92 4.56 -4.40 -9.67
C ALA A 92 3.80 -5.42 -8.81
N CYS A 93 2.52 -5.17 -8.53
CA CYS A 93 1.70 -6.10 -7.75
C CYS A 93 1.57 -7.44 -8.49
N ARG A 94 1.75 -8.52 -7.74
CA ARG A 94 1.69 -9.90 -8.24
C ARG A 94 0.97 -10.87 -7.30
N THR A 95 0.61 -10.39 -6.12
CA THR A 95 -0.14 -11.19 -5.14
C THR A 95 -1.56 -10.64 -4.96
N PRO A 96 -2.53 -11.46 -4.54
CA PRO A 96 -3.89 -10.99 -4.26
C PRO A 96 -3.93 -9.85 -3.24
N GLN A 97 -3.05 -9.88 -2.23
CA GLN A 97 -2.96 -8.85 -1.21
C GLN A 97 -2.53 -7.51 -1.80
N GLN A 98 -1.54 -7.53 -2.70
CA GLN A 98 -1.06 -6.33 -3.39
C GLN A 98 -2.10 -5.80 -4.39
N ALA A 99 -2.80 -6.69 -5.11
CA ALA A 99 -3.89 -6.30 -6.01
C ALA A 99 -5.04 -5.61 -5.26
N ALA A 100 -5.46 -6.18 -4.12
CA ALA A 100 -6.45 -5.56 -3.25
C ALA A 100 -6.00 -4.19 -2.73
N ALA A 101 -4.74 -4.07 -2.31
CA ALA A 101 -4.16 -2.80 -1.85
C ALA A 101 -4.14 -1.74 -2.96
N LEU A 102 -3.73 -2.11 -4.19
CA LEU A 102 -3.75 -1.23 -5.36
C LEU A 102 -5.16 -0.70 -5.62
N LEU A 103 -6.17 -1.57 -5.68
CA LEU A 103 -7.55 -1.14 -5.92
C LEU A 103 -8.04 -0.17 -4.84
N ARG A 104 -7.75 -0.44 -3.57
CA ARG A 104 -8.09 0.45 -2.46
C ARG A 104 -7.45 1.82 -2.61
N VAL A 105 -6.19 1.89 -3.00
CA VAL A 105 -5.48 3.16 -3.23
C VAL A 105 -6.09 3.92 -4.41
N LEU A 106 -6.39 3.26 -5.53
CA LEU A 106 -7.05 3.88 -6.67
C LEU A 106 -8.42 4.49 -6.26
N ASN A 107 -9.17 3.79 -5.42
CA ASN A 107 -10.45 4.29 -4.91
C ASN A 107 -10.28 5.47 -3.95
N MET A 108 -9.30 5.41 -3.03
CA MET A 108 -8.97 6.55 -2.15
C MET A 108 -8.55 7.78 -2.96
N ALA A 109 -7.78 7.59 -4.03
CA ALA A 109 -7.39 8.63 -4.98
C ALA A 109 -8.52 9.07 -5.92
N LYS A 110 -9.73 8.47 -5.79
CA LYS A 110 -10.91 8.75 -6.62
C LYS A 110 -10.66 8.53 -8.11
N VAL A 111 -9.78 7.60 -8.45
CA VAL A 111 -9.53 7.21 -9.84
C VAL A 111 -10.77 6.52 -10.39
N ARG A 112 -11.16 6.90 -11.61
CA ARG A 112 -12.28 6.34 -12.35
C ARG A 112 -11.88 6.22 -13.83
N HIS A 113 -12.46 5.25 -14.53
CA HIS A 113 -12.31 5.12 -15.97
C HIS A 113 -10.84 4.96 -16.43
N MET A 114 -10.23 3.83 -16.11
CA MET A 114 -8.88 3.52 -16.55
C MET A 114 -8.80 2.18 -17.30
N SER A 115 -7.76 2.03 -18.09
CA SER A 115 -7.39 0.74 -18.68
C SER A 115 -6.18 0.16 -17.95
N ALA A 116 -6.18 -1.15 -17.72
CA ALA A 116 -5.06 -1.86 -17.16
C ALA A 116 -4.34 -2.70 -18.22
N ILE A 117 -3.02 -2.75 -18.16
CA ILE A 117 -2.18 -3.71 -18.89
C ILE A 117 -1.51 -4.56 -17.81
N ILE A 118 -1.80 -5.88 -17.80
CA ILE A 118 -1.37 -6.78 -16.74
C ILE A 118 -0.58 -7.92 -17.34
N GLY A 119 0.64 -8.14 -16.82
CA GLY A 119 1.45 -9.31 -17.10
C GLY A 119 1.70 -10.08 -15.81
N LEU A 120 1.35 -11.38 -15.82
CA LEU A 120 1.67 -12.29 -14.73
C LEU A 120 2.58 -13.38 -15.27
N THR A 121 3.62 -13.72 -14.52
CA THR A 121 4.59 -14.77 -14.87
C THR A 121 4.16 -16.15 -14.43
N GLU A 122 3.21 -16.24 -13.50
CA GLU A 122 2.72 -17.49 -12.93
C GLU A 122 1.21 -17.59 -13.10
N GLU A 123 0.73 -18.73 -13.58
CA GLU A 123 -0.70 -19.01 -13.69
C GLU A 123 -1.31 -19.35 -12.32
N GLU A 124 -0.48 -19.91 -11.42
CA GLU A 124 -0.91 -20.26 -10.07
C GLU A 124 -1.24 -19.01 -9.25
N GLY A 125 -2.50 -18.92 -8.82
CA GLY A 125 -2.99 -17.76 -8.07
C GLY A 125 -3.54 -16.62 -8.92
N ALA A 126 -3.51 -16.71 -10.25
CA ALA A 126 -4.05 -15.68 -11.14
C ALA A 126 -5.53 -15.37 -10.87
N GLU A 127 -6.36 -16.39 -10.64
CA GLU A 127 -7.79 -16.22 -10.32
C GLU A 127 -7.96 -15.39 -9.02
N ALA A 128 -7.21 -15.73 -7.98
CA ALA A 128 -7.26 -15.00 -6.71
C ALA A 128 -6.74 -13.56 -6.86
N PHE A 129 -5.72 -13.35 -7.70
CA PHE A 129 -5.19 -12.03 -8.02
C PHE A 129 -6.26 -11.16 -8.72
N PHE A 130 -6.90 -11.66 -9.78
CA PHE A 130 -7.92 -10.92 -10.51
C PHE A 130 -9.17 -10.68 -9.66
N SER A 131 -9.60 -11.66 -8.86
CA SER A 131 -10.68 -11.48 -7.91
C SER A 131 -10.39 -10.38 -6.89
N ALA A 132 -9.15 -10.32 -6.39
CA ALA A 132 -8.72 -9.26 -5.47
C ALA A 132 -8.62 -7.88 -6.16
N LEU A 133 -8.17 -7.85 -7.42
CA LEU A 133 -8.12 -6.63 -8.23
C LEU A 133 -9.52 -6.10 -8.58
N GLU A 134 -10.52 -6.98 -8.68
CA GLU A 134 -11.91 -6.61 -8.95
C GLU A 134 -12.64 -6.12 -7.71
N THR A 135 -12.42 -6.77 -6.57
CA THR A 135 -13.20 -6.55 -5.34
C THR A 135 -12.51 -5.66 -4.31
N GLY A 136 -11.20 -5.51 -4.40
CA GLY A 136 -10.38 -4.87 -3.36
C GLY A 136 -10.27 -5.70 -2.08
N LEU A 137 -10.65 -6.97 -2.11
CA LEU A 137 -10.63 -7.88 -0.98
C LEU A 137 -9.62 -9.01 -1.20
N THR A 138 -8.85 -9.32 -0.17
CA THR A 138 -8.00 -10.51 -0.18
C THR A 138 -8.83 -11.80 -0.09
N PRO A 139 -8.29 -12.98 -0.46
CA PRO A 139 -9.01 -14.24 -0.33
C PRO A 139 -9.50 -14.52 1.09
N GLU A 140 -8.76 -14.09 2.11
CA GLU A 140 -9.14 -14.22 3.52
C GLU A 140 -10.28 -13.29 3.89
N GLU A 141 -10.28 -12.06 3.37
CA GLU A 141 -11.35 -11.07 3.58
C GLU A 141 -12.63 -11.48 2.86
N GLN A 142 -12.54 -12.05 1.67
CA GLN A 142 -13.70 -12.55 0.92
C GLN A 142 -14.46 -13.68 1.63
N LYS A 143 -13.78 -14.42 2.52
CA LYS A 143 -14.39 -15.48 3.36
C LYS A 143 -15.11 -14.95 4.59
N LYS A 144 -14.85 -13.70 4.99
CA LYS A 144 -15.52 -13.06 6.12
C LYS A 144 -16.87 -12.49 5.69
N ASP A 145 -17.82 -12.43 6.64
CA ASP A 145 -19.17 -11.95 6.36
C ASP A 145 -19.17 -10.52 5.80
N LYS A 146 -19.80 -10.34 4.64
CA LYS A 146 -19.87 -9.07 3.91
C LYS A 146 -20.58 -7.94 4.67
N SER A 147 -21.29 -8.26 5.76
CA SER A 147 -22.06 -7.29 6.55
C SER A 147 -21.18 -6.34 7.39
N THR A 148 -19.90 -6.65 7.58
CA THR A 148 -18.98 -5.88 8.44
C THR A 148 -17.94 -5.08 7.67
N MET A 149 -17.96 -5.12 6.33
CA MET A 149 -16.96 -4.41 5.52
C MET A 149 -17.47 -3.05 5.02
N PRO A 150 -16.68 -1.98 5.14
CA PRO A 150 -17.00 -0.70 4.51
C PRO A 150 -17.02 -0.88 3.00
N GLY A 151 -18.07 -0.40 2.37
CA GLY A 151 -18.50 -0.50 1.00
C GLY A 151 -17.48 -1.04 -0.01
N MET A 152 -17.90 -2.01 -0.80
CA MET A 152 -17.12 -2.55 -1.91
C MET A 152 -16.53 -1.42 -2.74
N SER A 153 -15.24 -1.53 -2.99
CA SER A 153 -14.50 -0.61 -3.85
C SER A 153 -15.10 -0.62 -5.26
N ASP A 154 -15.41 0.55 -5.81
CA ASP A 154 -15.79 0.65 -7.21
C ASP A 154 -14.61 0.21 -8.07
N ASN A 155 -14.84 -0.70 -9.01
CA ASN A 155 -13.82 -1.12 -9.95
C ASN A 155 -13.57 0.00 -10.98
N PRO A 156 -12.38 0.61 -11.04
CA PRO A 156 -12.10 1.70 -11.96
C PRO A 156 -11.72 1.23 -13.38
N PHE A 157 -11.59 -0.08 -13.61
CA PHE A 157 -11.09 -0.62 -14.87
C PHE A 157 -12.20 -0.81 -15.91
N ASP A 158 -12.20 0.03 -16.95
CA ASP A 158 -13.09 -0.13 -18.10
C ASP A 158 -12.62 -1.26 -19.04
N LYS A 159 -11.28 -1.44 -19.11
CA LYS A 159 -10.64 -2.46 -19.97
C LYS A 159 -9.40 -3.03 -19.28
N VAL A 160 -9.22 -4.33 -19.45
CA VAL A 160 -8.02 -5.04 -19.00
C VAL A 160 -7.39 -5.76 -20.19
N TYR A 161 -6.12 -5.49 -20.43
CA TYR A 161 -5.31 -6.16 -21.44
C TYR A 161 -4.32 -7.09 -20.75
N LEU A 162 -4.36 -8.36 -21.08
CA LEU A 162 -3.41 -9.34 -20.59
C LEU A 162 -2.26 -9.49 -21.56
N VAL A 163 -1.04 -9.48 -21.03
CA VAL A 163 0.18 -9.67 -21.82
C VAL A 163 0.99 -10.80 -21.21
N THR A 164 1.64 -11.57 -22.08
CA THR A 164 2.57 -12.62 -21.64
C THR A 164 3.95 -11.97 -21.49
N PRO A 165 4.53 -11.96 -20.28
CA PRO A 165 5.90 -11.54 -20.10
C PRO A 165 6.84 -12.51 -20.86
N THR A 166 7.78 -11.98 -21.63
CA THR A 166 8.81 -12.75 -22.35
C THR A 166 10.04 -12.93 -21.49
#